data_1da89760b3c811518e9734699c0809e3
#
_entry.id   1da89760b3c811518e9734699c0809e3
#
_cell.length_a   1.000
_cell.length_b   1.000
_cell.length_c   1.000
_cell.angle_alpha   90.00
_cell.angle_beta   90.00
_cell.angle_gamma   90.00
#
_symmetry.space_group_name_H-M   'P 1'
#
loop_
_entity.id
_entity.type
_entity.pdbx_description
1 polymer ?
#
loop_
_entity_poly.entity_id
_entity_poly.type
_entity_poly.pdbx_seq_one_letter_code
_entity_poly.pdbx_strand_id
1 'polypeptide(L)'
;IGTLKRSDIRRYYNRLIDERNLKIATVDNIHTVLHQIIDLAVEDGYLRTNISDNALKELKQTRNLFTEKRMALTVPEQELFVEFLSKSPMYQHWFPIFSLMLGTGLRVGEATGLRWEDIDFENNTISVNHILVYFNHSKGGCYFGINSPKTRAGERTVPMIESVREALMQEKENQRLAGITCDVRVDGYTDFVFVNRFGNVQHQGTLNKALRRIIRDCNEEVLDKAKDNKPVVLLP
;
A
#
# COMPACT_ATOMS: atom_id res chain seq x y z
N ILE A 1 -12.66 0.08 35.79
CA ILE A 1 -11.47 -0.65 35.29
C ILE A 1 -11.00 -1.68 36.32
N GLY A 2 -11.00 -1.40 37.60
CA GLY A 2 -10.55 -2.31 38.66
C GLY A 2 -11.33 -3.63 38.82
N THR A 3 -12.47 -3.79 38.18
CA THR A 3 -13.28 -5.02 38.18
C THR A 3 -13.05 -5.90 36.94
N LEU A 4 -12.31 -5.41 35.94
CA LEU A 4 -12.01 -6.18 34.74
C LEU A 4 -11.11 -7.36 35.03
N LYS A 5 -11.44 -8.50 34.43
CA LYS A 5 -10.70 -9.76 34.57
C LYS A 5 -10.14 -10.19 33.22
N ARG A 6 -9.08 -11.00 33.22
CA ARG A 6 -8.50 -11.63 32.04
C ARG A 6 -9.55 -12.39 31.20
N SER A 7 -10.54 -13.02 31.88
CA SER A 7 -11.65 -13.70 31.22
C SER A 7 -12.53 -12.77 30.39
N ASP A 8 -12.68 -11.50 30.80
CA ASP A 8 -13.49 -10.52 30.04
C ASP A 8 -12.79 -10.12 28.75
N ILE A 9 -11.45 -9.96 28.81
CA ILE A 9 -10.64 -9.70 27.60
C ILE A 9 -10.74 -10.86 26.61
N ARG A 10 -10.61 -12.11 27.09
CA ARG A 10 -10.75 -13.31 26.24
C ARG A 10 -12.16 -13.40 25.63
N ARG A 11 -13.20 -13.16 26.41
CA ARG A 11 -14.59 -13.15 25.93
C ARG A 11 -14.79 -12.08 24.88
N TYR A 12 -14.22 -10.90 25.07
CA TYR A 12 -14.27 -9.82 24.11
C TYR A 12 -13.62 -10.21 22.77
N TYR A 13 -12.42 -10.80 22.77
CA TYR A 13 -11.77 -11.24 21.53
C TYR A 13 -12.55 -12.36 20.82
N ASN A 14 -13.08 -13.33 21.58
CA ASN A 14 -13.95 -14.35 21.02
C ASN A 14 -15.16 -13.72 20.31
N ARG A 15 -15.80 -12.76 20.95
CA ARG A 15 -16.93 -12.03 20.38
C ARG A 15 -16.57 -11.28 19.10
N LEU A 16 -15.41 -10.65 19.03
CA LEU A 16 -14.94 -9.97 17.81
C LEU A 16 -14.79 -10.95 16.63
N ILE A 17 -14.35 -12.17 16.90
CA ILE A 17 -14.19 -13.20 15.87
C ILE A 17 -15.53 -13.84 15.54
N ASP A 18 -16.29 -14.29 16.54
CA ASP A 18 -17.47 -15.14 16.35
C ASP A 18 -18.71 -14.33 15.90
N GLU A 19 -18.94 -13.16 16.51
CA GLU A 19 -20.13 -12.34 16.22
C GLU A 19 -19.86 -11.25 15.18
N ARG A 20 -18.64 -10.67 15.18
CA ARG A 20 -18.26 -9.58 14.26
C ARG A 20 -17.51 -10.05 13.04
N ASN A 21 -17.17 -11.33 12.97
CA ASN A 21 -16.46 -11.96 11.84
C ASN A 21 -15.14 -11.24 11.47
N LEU A 22 -14.45 -10.67 12.47
CA LEU A 22 -13.21 -9.93 12.23
C LEU A 22 -12.05 -10.88 11.98
N LYS A 23 -11.21 -10.54 11.01
CA LYS A 23 -9.94 -11.26 10.78
C LYS A 23 -9.02 -11.10 11.98
N ILE A 24 -8.23 -12.13 12.29
CA ILE A 24 -7.31 -12.13 13.42
C ILE A 24 -6.33 -10.94 13.41
N ALA A 25 -5.89 -10.49 12.23
CA ALA A 25 -5.05 -9.30 12.10
C ALA A 25 -5.74 -8.01 12.58
N THR A 26 -7.06 -7.90 12.41
CA THR A 26 -7.84 -6.76 12.94
C THR A 26 -7.95 -6.84 14.44
N VAL A 27 -8.17 -8.04 15.00
CA VAL A 27 -8.20 -8.27 16.45
C VAL A 27 -6.82 -7.98 17.08
N ASP A 28 -5.73 -8.27 16.37
CA ASP A 28 -4.36 -7.95 16.79
C ASP A 28 -4.14 -6.42 16.95
N ASN A 29 -4.63 -5.64 15.97
CA ASN A 29 -4.59 -4.18 16.07
C ASN A 29 -5.42 -3.65 17.26
N ILE A 30 -6.61 -4.21 17.48
CA ILE A 30 -7.46 -3.87 18.63
C ILE A 30 -6.76 -4.24 19.95
N HIS A 31 -6.12 -5.42 20.00
CA HIS A 31 -5.34 -5.85 21.16
C HIS A 31 -4.20 -4.88 21.46
N THR A 32 -3.47 -4.42 20.44
CA THR A 32 -2.36 -3.48 20.64
C THR A 32 -2.81 -2.21 21.36
N VAL A 33 -3.94 -1.63 20.93
CA VAL A 33 -4.50 -0.43 21.57
C VAL A 33 -5.00 -0.73 22.98
N LEU A 34 -5.74 -1.83 23.14
CA LEU A 34 -6.28 -2.23 24.44
C LEU A 34 -5.16 -2.54 25.45
N HIS A 35 -4.09 -3.19 25.01
CA HIS A 35 -2.93 -3.51 25.84
C HIS A 35 -2.29 -2.24 26.40
N GLN A 36 -2.05 -1.22 25.55
CA GLN A 36 -1.50 0.06 25.98
C GLN A 36 -2.39 0.80 26.98
N ILE A 37 -3.73 0.76 26.79
CA ILE A 37 -4.68 1.36 27.75
C ILE A 37 -4.61 0.64 29.11
N ILE A 38 -4.47 -0.68 29.10
CA ILE A 38 -4.37 -1.46 30.35
C ILE A 38 -3.01 -1.26 31.00
N ASP A 39 -1.91 -1.15 30.24
CA ASP A 39 -0.60 -0.78 30.78
C ASP A 39 -0.64 0.56 31.51
N LEU A 40 -1.25 1.57 30.92
CA LEU A 40 -1.44 2.87 31.57
C LEU A 40 -2.24 2.73 32.89
N ALA A 41 -3.26 1.88 32.91
CA ALA A 41 -4.02 1.61 34.14
C ALA A 41 -3.19 0.87 35.21
N VAL A 42 -2.18 0.11 34.82
CA VAL A 42 -1.21 -0.50 35.78
C VAL A 42 -0.24 0.56 36.28
N GLU A 43 0.29 1.43 35.41
CA GLU A 43 1.17 2.54 35.76
C GLU A 43 0.50 3.50 36.75
N ASP A 44 -0.79 3.82 36.52
CA ASP A 44 -1.61 4.67 37.39
C ASP A 44 -2.09 3.96 38.69
N GLY A 45 -1.76 2.68 38.91
CA GLY A 45 -2.11 1.93 40.10
C GLY A 45 -3.55 1.43 40.15
N TYR A 46 -4.35 1.54 39.08
CA TYR A 46 -5.71 0.98 39.05
C TYR A 46 -5.74 -0.54 38.90
N LEU A 47 -4.70 -1.11 38.32
CA LEU A 47 -4.52 -2.56 38.19
C LEU A 47 -3.12 -2.96 38.69
N ARG A 48 -2.99 -4.19 39.17
CA ARG A 48 -1.69 -4.73 39.64
C ARG A 48 -0.84 -5.26 38.47
N THR A 49 -1.47 -5.77 37.45
CA THR A 49 -0.83 -6.40 36.28
C THR A 49 -1.66 -6.15 35.05
N ASN A 50 -1.05 -6.21 33.86
CA ASN A 50 -1.78 -6.13 32.62
C ASN A 50 -2.57 -7.41 32.36
N ILE A 51 -3.91 -7.32 32.49
CA ILE A 51 -4.81 -8.46 32.32
C ILE A 51 -4.95 -8.93 30.87
N SER A 52 -4.45 -8.16 29.89
CA SER A 52 -4.45 -8.54 28.48
C SER A 52 -3.21 -9.34 28.07
N ASP A 53 -2.21 -9.45 28.95
CA ASP A 53 -0.99 -10.21 28.68
C ASP A 53 -1.28 -11.63 28.18
N ASN A 54 -0.68 -11.99 27.06
CA ASN A 54 -0.82 -13.29 26.39
C ASN A 54 -2.26 -13.70 26.00
N ALA A 55 -3.30 -12.89 26.29
CA ALA A 55 -4.68 -13.25 26.01
C ALA A 55 -4.94 -13.53 24.53
N LEU A 56 -4.34 -12.72 23.64
CA LEU A 56 -4.45 -12.90 22.19
C LEU A 56 -3.59 -14.06 21.68
N LYS A 57 -2.39 -14.24 22.25
CA LYS A 57 -1.49 -15.36 21.91
C LYS A 57 -2.16 -16.70 22.18
N GLU A 58 -2.76 -16.85 23.35
CA GLU A 58 -3.51 -18.05 23.74
C GLU A 58 -4.70 -18.30 22.81
N LEU A 59 -5.43 -17.25 22.41
CA LEU A 59 -6.54 -17.36 21.47
C LEU A 59 -6.06 -17.83 20.09
N LYS A 60 -4.98 -17.24 19.57
CA LYS A 60 -4.38 -17.65 18.28
C LYS A 60 -3.98 -19.14 18.31
N GLN A 61 -3.36 -19.59 19.40
CA GLN A 61 -2.94 -20.99 19.57
C GLN A 61 -4.13 -21.95 19.69
N THR A 62 -5.10 -21.63 20.53
CA THR A 62 -6.26 -22.51 20.80
C THR A 62 -7.15 -22.69 19.56
N ARG A 63 -7.27 -21.65 18.73
CA ARG A 63 -8.12 -21.68 17.54
C ARG A 63 -7.35 -21.89 16.24
N ASN A 64 -6.04 -22.12 16.31
CA ASN A 64 -5.16 -22.27 15.14
C ASN A 64 -5.29 -21.09 14.14
N LEU A 65 -5.37 -19.86 14.68
CA LEU A 65 -5.57 -18.65 13.90
C LEU A 65 -4.20 -18.04 13.55
N PHE A 66 -3.88 -18.02 12.27
CA PHE A 66 -2.65 -17.41 11.77
C PHE A 66 -2.98 -16.25 10.84
N THR A 67 -2.13 -15.23 10.89
CA THR A 67 -2.15 -14.18 9.86
C THR A 67 -1.54 -14.74 8.59
N GLU A 68 -2.26 -14.64 7.47
CA GLU A 68 -1.75 -15.07 6.17
C GLU A 68 -0.42 -14.37 5.87
N LYS A 69 0.58 -15.16 5.53
CA LYS A 69 1.88 -14.62 5.16
C LYS A 69 1.77 -13.97 3.79
N ARG A 70 2.05 -12.67 3.74
CA ARG A 70 2.14 -11.97 2.46
C ARG A 70 3.38 -12.44 1.72
N MET A 71 3.21 -12.82 0.47
CA MET A 71 4.30 -13.23 -0.42
C MET A 71 4.70 -12.04 -1.31
N ALA A 72 5.98 -11.96 -1.62
CA ALA A 72 6.47 -11.08 -2.68
C ALA A 72 6.28 -11.79 -4.03
N LEU A 73 6.21 -11.01 -5.11
CA LEU A 73 6.24 -11.59 -6.46
C LEU A 73 7.57 -12.32 -6.68
N THR A 74 7.49 -13.49 -7.27
CA THR A 74 8.66 -14.18 -7.81
C THR A 74 9.12 -13.50 -9.10
N VAL A 75 10.33 -13.78 -9.55
CA VAL A 75 10.86 -13.20 -10.81
C VAL A 75 9.94 -13.53 -12.00
N PRO A 76 9.49 -14.78 -12.21
CA PRO A 76 8.55 -15.08 -13.31
C PRO A 76 7.21 -14.35 -13.19
N GLU A 77 6.68 -14.17 -11.99
CA GLU A 77 5.45 -13.40 -11.77
C GLU A 77 5.64 -11.92 -12.08
N GLN A 78 6.79 -11.35 -11.70
CA GLN A 78 7.14 -9.97 -12.03
C GLN A 78 7.28 -9.76 -13.54
N GLU A 79 7.98 -10.66 -14.23
CA GLU A 79 8.13 -10.63 -15.69
C GLU A 79 6.77 -10.70 -16.40
N LEU A 80 5.92 -11.64 -16.00
CA LEU A 80 4.57 -11.77 -16.51
C LEU A 80 3.75 -10.49 -16.32
N PHE A 81 3.79 -9.90 -15.12
CA PHE A 81 3.06 -8.68 -14.80
C PHE A 81 3.52 -7.50 -15.66
N VAL A 82 4.83 -7.30 -15.78
CA VAL A 82 5.43 -6.23 -16.57
C VAL A 82 5.12 -6.41 -18.06
N GLU A 83 5.25 -7.64 -18.57
CA GLU A 83 4.93 -7.97 -19.95
C GLU A 83 3.46 -7.72 -20.28
N PHE A 84 2.55 -8.17 -19.42
CA PHE A 84 1.11 -7.94 -19.60
C PHE A 84 0.78 -6.44 -19.61
N LEU A 85 1.34 -5.65 -18.68
CA LEU A 85 1.13 -4.21 -18.64
C LEU A 85 1.64 -3.50 -19.90
N SER A 86 2.83 -3.85 -20.38
CA SER A 86 3.43 -3.21 -21.54
C SER A 86 2.68 -3.48 -22.84
N LYS A 87 2.06 -4.66 -22.96
CA LYS A 87 1.34 -5.11 -24.16
C LYS A 87 -0.15 -4.78 -24.17
N SER A 88 -0.76 -4.57 -23.00
CA SER A 88 -2.20 -4.35 -22.89
C SER A 88 -2.59 -2.91 -23.24
N PRO A 89 -3.35 -2.65 -24.32
CA PRO A 89 -3.82 -1.31 -24.65
C PRO A 89 -4.67 -0.68 -23.54
N MET A 90 -5.33 -1.51 -22.73
CA MET A 90 -6.18 -1.06 -21.63
C MET A 90 -5.36 -0.62 -20.41
N TYR A 91 -4.21 -1.29 -20.14
CA TYR A 91 -3.46 -1.13 -18.91
C TYR A 91 -2.08 -0.49 -19.07
N GLN A 92 -1.61 -0.27 -20.30
CA GLN A 92 -0.28 0.30 -20.58
C GLN A 92 -0.04 1.67 -19.90
N HIS A 93 -1.10 2.45 -19.65
CA HIS A 93 -0.98 3.72 -18.93
C HIS A 93 -0.62 3.54 -17.43
N TRP A 94 -0.74 2.33 -16.88
CA TRP A 94 -0.28 1.99 -15.54
C TRP A 94 1.15 1.46 -15.52
N PHE A 95 1.71 1.14 -16.69
CA PHE A 95 3.06 0.58 -16.80
C PHE A 95 4.12 1.46 -16.12
N PRO A 96 4.17 2.79 -16.32
CA PRO A 96 5.22 3.62 -15.74
C PRO A 96 5.22 3.62 -14.21
N ILE A 97 4.06 3.78 -13.58
CA ILE A 97 4.01 3.83 -12.10
C ILE A 97 4.31 2.47 -11.46
N PHE A 98 3.83 1.36 -12.04
CA PHE A 98 4.15 0.04 -11.49
C PHE A 98 5.59 -0.35 -11.76
N SER A 99 6.17 0.01 -12.91
CA SER A 99 7.60 -0.19 -13.19
C SER A 99 8.47 0.62 -12.22
N LEU A 100 8.12 1.87 -11.93
CA LEU A 100 8.77 2.66 -10.90
C LEU A 100 8.73 1.96 -9.55
N MET A 101 7.55 1.52 -9.09
CA MET A 101 7.40 0.89 -7.79
C MET A 101 8.16 -0.44 -7.68
N LEU A 102 8.16 -1.25 -8.73
CA LEU A 102 8.90 -2.52 -8.77
C LEU A 102 10.43 -2.30 -8.78
N GLY A 103 10.91 -1.34 -9.55
CA GLY A 103 12.35 -1.11 -9.73
C GLY A 103 12.99 -0.31 -8.59
N THR A 104 12.19 0.43 -7.78
CA THR A 104 12.72 1.31 -6.73
C THR A 104 12.28 0.93 -5.32
N GLY A 105 11.23 0.12 -5.17
CA GLY A 105 10.62 -0.16 -3.88
C GLY A 105 9.92 1.03 -3.22
N LEU A 106 9.58 2.08 -3.97
CA LEU A 106 8.84 3.23 -3.46
C LEU A 106 7.47 2.79 -2.92
N ARG A 107 7.10 3.36 -1.77
CA ARG A 107 5.75 3.19 -1.25
C ARG A 107 4.75 3.93 -2.14
N VAL A 108 3.52 3.45 -2.15
CA VAL A 108 2.48 4.03 -3.01
C VAL A 108 2.32 5.54 -2.84
N GLY A 109 2.38 6.07 -1.61
CA GLY A 109 2.29 7.51 -1.36
C GLY A 109 3.53 8.29 -1.80
N GLU A 110 4.72 7.68 -1.76
CA GLU A 110 5.96 8.23 -2.31
C GLU A 110 5.89 8.27 -3.85
N ALA A 111 5.44 7.17 -4.48
CA ALA A 111 5.30 7.09 -5.93
C ALA A 111 4.23 8.06 -6.48
N THR A 112 3.05 8.13 -5.84
CA THR A 112 1.98 9.05 -6.29
C THR A 112 2.27 10.51 -5.98
N GLY A 113 3.13 10.78 -4.98
CA GLY A 113 3.60 12.12 -4.64
C GLY A 113 4.79 12.60 -5.46
N LEU A 114 5.45 11.72 -6.23
CA LEU A 114 6.64 12.05 -6.98
C LEU A 114 6.39 13.20 -7.99
N ARG A 115 7.29 14.16 -8.04
CA ARG A 115 7.25 15.30 -8.97
C ARG A 115 8.37 15.18 -9.99
N TRP A 116 8.22 15.86 -11.12
CA TRP A 116 9.25 15.87 -12.15
C TRP A 116 10.57 16.48 -11.65
N GLU A 117 10.54 17.46 -10.75
CA GLU A 117 11.74 18.06 -10.15
C GLU A 117 12.48 17.14 -9.17
N ASP A 118 11.84 16.06 -8.69
CA ASP A 118 12.45 15.07 -7.80
C ASP A 118 13.28 14.03 -8.57
N ILE A 119 13.23 14.05 -9.92
CA ILE A 119 13.89 13.09 -10.81
C ILE A 119 15.10 13.73 -11.48
N ASP A 120 16.27 13.19 -11.18
CA ASP A 120 17.51 13.56 -11.84
C ASP A 120 17.86 12.51 -12.91
N PHE A 121 17.54 12.83 -14.17
CA PHE A 121 17.84 11.97 -15.31
C PHE A 121 19.33 11.98 -15.71
N GLU A 122 20.13 12.96 -15.27
CA GLU A 122 21.56 13.04 -15.57
C GLU A 122 22.33 12.09 -14.64
N ASN A 123 22.01 12.11 -13.34
CA ASN A 123 22.63 11.27 -12.34
C ASN A 123 21.89 9.94 -12.10
N ASN A 124 20.80 9.69 -12.79
CA ASN A 124 19.93 8.51 -12.63
C ASN A 124 19.49 8.31 -11.18
N THR A 125 18.94 9.33 -10.55
CA THR A 125 18.48 9.28 -9.16
C THR A 125 17.09 9.89 -8.98
N ILE A 126 16.40 9.44 -7.94
CA ILE A 126 15.10 9.92 -7.50
C ILE A 126 15.20 10.36 -6.05
N SER A 127 14.82 11.60 -5.77
CA SER A 127 14.75 12.16 -4.42
C SER A 127 13.39 11.83 -3.79
N VAL A 128 13.39 11.14 -2.66
CA VAL A 128 12.18 10.80 -1.90
C VAL A 128 12.18 11.65 -0.64
N ASN A 129 11.42 12.74 -0.64
CA ASN A 129 11.42 13.74 0.42
C ASN A 129 10.02 14.06 0.96
N HIS A 130 8.97 13.55 0.35
CA HIS A 130 7.58 13.74 0.76
C HIS A 130 6.68 12.57 0.35
N ILE A 131 5.45 12.59 0.85
CA ILE A 131 4.46 11.53 0.64
C ILE A 131 3.11 12.20 0.36
N LEU A 132 2.47 11.82 -0.75
CA LEU A 132 1.08 12.20 -1.00
C LEU A 132 0.15 11.32 -0.19
N VAL A 133 -0.74 11.94 0.58
CA VAL A 133 -1.73 11.25 1.40
C VAL A 133 -3.14 11.67 0.98
N TYR A 134 -4.05 10.71 0.95
CA TYR A 134 -5.46 10.95 0.70
C TYR A 134 -6.24 10.73 1.99
N PHE A 135 -6.84 11.80 2.50
CA PHE A 135 -7.63 11.79 3.72
C PHE A 135 -9.10 11.70 3.39
N ASN A 136 -9.80 10.81 4.10
CA ASN A 136 -11.24 10.70 4.05
C ASN A 136 -11.82 11.12 5.41
N HIS A 137 -12.33 12.33 5.50
CA HIS A 137 -13.02 12.82 6.69
C HIS A 137 -14.51 12.64 6.54
N SER A 138 -15.12 11.91 7.47
CA SER A 138 -16.56 11.60 7.49
C SER A 138 -17.48 12.84 7.49
N LYS A 139 -16.97 14.01 7.90
CA LYS A 139 -17.74 15.29 7.95
C LYS A 139 -17.20 16.36 7.00
N GLY A 140 -16.02 16.20 6.42
CA GLY A 140 -15.36 17.26 5.62
C GLY A 140 -15.06 16.86 4.18
N GLY A 141 -15.46 15.65 3.75
CA GLY A 141 -15.12 15.13 2.43
C GLY A 141 -13.69 14.57 2.36
N CYS A 142 -13.25 14.26 1.14
CA CYS A 142 -11.94 13.72 0.88
C CYS A 142 -11.03 14.82 0.35
N TYR A 143 -9.77 14.86 0.81
CA TYR A 143 -8.77 15.79 0.32
C TYR A 143 -7.39 15.14 0.26
N PHE A 144 -6.52 15.71 -0.56
CA PHE A 144 -5.11 15.34 -0.62
C PHE A 144 -4.29 16.24 0.31
N GLY A 145 -3.23 15.70 0.86
CA GLY A 145 -2.24 16.43 1.64
C GLY A 145 -0.85 15.88 1.41
N ILE A 146 0.16 16.69 1.71
CA ILE A 146 1.56 16.28 1.68
C ILE A 146 2.06 16.11 3.11
N ASN A 147 2.67 14.97 3.38
CA ASN A 147 3.36 14.70 4.63
C ASN A 147 4.85 14.52 4.38
N SER A 148 5.68 14.97 5.32
CA SER A 148 7.09 14.55 5.38
C SER A 148 7.20 13.08 5.77
N PRO A 149 8.27 12.39 5.40
CA PRO A 149 8.54 11.05 5.88
C PRO A 149 8.58 10.99 7.41
N LYS A 150 8.06 9.91 8.02
CA LYS A 150 7.98 9.77 9.49
C LYS A 150 9.32 9.81 10.22
N THR A 151 10.41 9.56 9.52
CA THR A 151 11.78 9.54 10.07
C THR A 151 12.74 10.19 9.09
N ARG A 152 13.87 10.69 9.58
CA ARG A 152 14.97 11.20 8.74
C ARG A 152 15.45 10.17 7.69
N ALA A 153 15.47 8.90 8.03
CA ALA A 153 15.80 7.82 7.09
C ALA A 153 14.74 7.61 5.97
N GLY A 154 13.58 8.25 6.10
CA GLY A 154 12.56 8.26 5.05
C GLY A 154 12.90 9.23 3.92
N GLU A 155 13.65 10.28 4.20
CA GLU A 155 14.25 11.16 3.20
C GLU A 155 15.49 10.47 2.64
N ARG A 156 15.45 10.13 1.37
CA ARG A 156 16.51 9.35 0.73
C ARG A 156 16.56 9.60 -0.77
N THR A 157 17.73 9.37 -1.34
CA THR A 157 17.90 9.28 -2.79
C THR A 157 17.95 7.80 -3.18
N VAL A 158 17.18 7.45 -4.19
CA VAL A 158 17.09 6.08 -4.71
C VAL A 158 17.72 6.06 -6.11
N PRO A 159 18.62 5.11 -6.43
CA PRO A 159 19.14 4.97 -7.77
C PRO A 159 18.03 4.53 -8.73
N MET A 160 18.06 5.06 -9.94
CA MET A 160 17.11 4.76 -11.00
C MET A 160 17.79 3.80 -12.00
N ILE A 161 17.30 2.55 -12.05
CA ILE A 161 17.74 1.58 -13.05
C ILE A 161 17.16 1.94 -14.42
N GLU A 162 17.78 1.45 -15.49
CA GLU A 162 17.42 1.83 -16.86
C GLU A 162 15.94 1.59 -17.19
N SER A 163 15.37 0.46 -16.79
CA SER A 163 13.96 0.17 -17.03
C SER A 163 13.00 1.17 -16.34
N VAL A 164 13.37 1.72 -15.19
CA VAL A 164 12.62 2.77 -14.50
C VAL A 164 12.77 4.10 -15.23
N ARG A 165 13.99 4.41 -15.68
CA ARG A 165 14.26 5.60 -16.47
C ARG A 165 13.43 5.64 -17.75
N GLU A 166 13.43 4.53 -18.49
CA GLU A 166 12.63 4.39 -19.72
C GLU A 166 11.13 4.54 -19.42
N ALA A 167 10.62 3.92 -18.36
CA ALA A 167 9.22 4.03 -17.97
C ALA A 167 8.83 5.48 -17.62
N LEU A 168 9.67 6.23 -16.92
CA LEU A 168 9.43 7.64 -16.61
C LEU A 168 9.52 8.54 -17.86
N MET A 169 10.44 8.27 -18.76
CA MET A 169 10.51 8.98 -20.04
C MET A 169 9.27 8.69 -20.89
N GLN A 170 8.79 7.45 -20.90
CA GLN A 170 7.54 7.08 -21.56
C GLN A 170 6.35 7.83 -20.97
N GLU A 171 6.26 7.96 -19.64
CA GLU A 171 5.19 8.73 -18.99
C GLU A 171 5.22 10.20 -19.41
N LYS A 172 6.41 10.80 -19.44
CA LYS A 172 6.59 12.19 -19.88
C LYS A 172 6.13 12.41 -21.32
N GLU A 173 6.47 11.48 -22.19
CA GLU A 173 6.06 11.52 -23.59
C GLU A 173 4.54 11.27 -23.78
N ASN A 174 3.98 10.32 -23.01
CA ASN A 174 2.54 10.07 -23.04
C ASN A 174 1.75 11.30 -22.61
N GLN A 175 2.16 12.00 -21.55
CA GLN A 175 1.53 13.24 -21.10
C GLN A 175 1.65 14.33 -22.17
N ARG A 176 2.83 14.49 -22.77
CA ARG A 176 3.05 15.46 -23.84
C ARG A 176 2.13 15.20 -25.06
N LEU A 177 2.03 13.95 -25.50
CA LEU A 177 1.21 13.57 -26.67
C LEU A 177 -0.30 13.70 -26.37
N ALA A 178 -0.72 13.41 -25.15
CA ALA A 178 -2.11 13.52 -24.73
C ALA A 178 -2.50 14.95 -24.30
N GLY A 179 -1.56 15.89 -24.22
CA GLY A 179 -1.80 17.26 -23.75
C GLY A 179 -2.21 17.31 -22.27
N ILE A 180 -1.75 16.34 -21.47
CA ILE A 180 -2.06 16.28 -20.04
C ILE A 180 -1.02 17.10 -19.27
N THR A 181 -1.52 18.04 -18.47
CA THR A 181 -0.71 18.85 -17.54
C THR A 181 -1.19 18.61 -16.09
N CYS A 182 -0.30 18.80 -15.14
CA CYS A 182 -0.67 18.76 -13.73
C CYS A 182 -1.17 20.13 -13.28
N ASP A 183 -2.48 20.31 -13.20
CA ASP A 183 -3.09 21.58 -12.80
C ASP A 183 -3.36 21.65 -11.29
N VAL A 184 -3.05 20.58 -10.54
CA VAL A 184 -3.33 20.48 -9.11
C VAL A 184 -2.16 20.97 -8.27
N ARG A 185 -2.50 21.76 -7.24
CA ARG A 185 -1.58 22.13 -6.18
C ARG A 185 -2.05 21.52 -4.85
N VAL A 186 -1.19 20.74 -4.20
CA VAL A 186 -1.45 20.12 -2.89
C VAL A 186 -0.39 20.65 -1.90
N ASP A 187 -0.81 21.39 -0.89
CA ASP A 187 0.05 21.99 0.14
C ASP A 187 1.29 22.73 -0.43
N GLY A 188 1.10 23.41 -1.56
CA GLY A 188 2.17 24.11 -2.25
C GLY A 188 2.93 23.31 -3.31
N TYR A 189 2.80 21.98 -3.31
CA TYR A 189 3.42 21.07 -4.28
C TYR A 189 2.58 20.98 -5.56
N THR A 190 3.25 20.94 -6.69
CA THR A 190 2.64 20.81 -8.02
C THR A 190 3.56 19.99 -8.94
N ASP A 191 3.21 19.82 -10.19
CA ASP A 191 4.00 19.13 -11.21
C ASP A 191 4.26 17.65 -10.88
N PHE A 192 3.21 16.98 -10.35
CA PHE A 192 3.26 15.56 -10.03
C PHE A 192 3.40 14.71 -11.29
N VAL A 193 4.24 13.67 -11.21
CA VAL A 193 4.52 12.76 -12.34
C VAL A 193 3.27 11.96 -12.72
N PHE A 194 2.58 11.38 -11.73
CA PHE A 194 1.46 10.49 -12.01
C PHE A 194 0.12 11.18 -11.79
N VAL A 195 -0.43 11.68 -12.86
CA VAL A 195 -1.74 12.31 -12.90
C VAL A 195 -2.73 11.50 -13.74
N ASN A 196 -4.01 11.70 -13.52
CA ASN A 196 -5.04 11.13 -14.37
C ASN A 196 -5.24 11.99 -15.64
N ARG A 197 -6.09 11.52 -16.56
CA ARG A 197 -6.41 12.23 -17.82
C ARG A 197 -6.94 13.66 -17.66
N PHE A 198 -7.27 14.07 -16.44
CA PHE A 198 -7.77 15.40 -16.10
C PHE A 198 -6.73 16.24 -15.34
N GLY A 199 -5.46 15.81 -15.31
CA GLY A 199 -4.39 16.51 -14.59
C GLY A 199 -4.44 16.39 -13.05
N ASN A 200 -5.32 15.54 -12.50
CA ASN A 200 -5.44 15.34 -11.06
C ASN A 200 -4.53 14.22 -10.57
N VAL A 201 -3.96 14.39 -9.37
CA VAL A 201 -3.11 13.39 -8.73
C VAL A 201 -3.82 12.05 -8.48
N GLN A 202 -3.06 10.97 -8.53
CA GLN A 202 -3.53 9.63 -8.22
C GLN A 202 -3.42 9.35 -6.72
N HIS A 203 -4.21 8.43 -6.20
CA HIS A 203 -4.13 8.00 -4.81
C HIS A 203 -4.12 6.48 -4.68
N GLN A 204 -3.69 5.99 -3.52
CA GLN A 204 -3.56 4.56 -3.20
C GLN A 204 -4.80 3.73 -3.58
N GLY A 205 -5.99 4.24 -3.31
CA GLY A 205 -7.24 3.52 -3.61
C GLY A 205 -7.43 3.27 -5.10
N THR A 206 -7.04 4.23 -5.96
CA THR A 206 -7.09 4.09 -7.42
C THR A 206 -6.09 3.04 -7.90
N LEU A 207 -4.84 3.12 -7.41
CA LEU A 207 -3.81 2.13 -7.77
C LEU A 207 -4.19 0.72 -7.33
N ASN A 208 -4.70 0.56 -6.10
CA ASN A 208 -5.12 -0.76 -5.60
C ASN A 208 -6.29 -1.35 -6.42
N LYS A 209 -7.23 -0.51 -6.86
CA LYS A 209 -8.33 -0.96 -7.75
C LYS A 209 -7.80 -1.35 -9.13
N ALA A 210 -6.87 -0.58 -9.67
CA ALA A 210 -6.22 -0.90 -10.94
C ALA A 210 -5.44 -2.22 -10.83
N LEU A 211 -4.60 -2.35 -9.81
CA LEU A 211 -3.78 -3.55 -9.57
C LEU A 211 -4.65 -4.82 -9.50
N ARG A 212 -5.75 -4.81 -8.75
CA ARG A 212 -6.65 -5.96 -8.65
C ARG A 212 -7.25 -6.36 -10.00
N ARG A 213 -7.64 -5.37 -10.82
CA ARG A 213 -8.16 -5.65 -12.17
C ARG A 213 -7.08 -6.19 -13.09
N ILE A 214 -5.90 -5.58 -13.07
CA ILE A 214 -4.76 -6.03 -13.86
C ILE A 214 -4.41 -7.48 -13.53
N ILE A 215 -4.30 -7.83 -12.25
CA ILE A 215 -4.00 -9.19 -11.80
C ILE A 215 -5.06 -10.18 -12.29
N ARG A 216 -6.34 -9.85 -12.12
CA ARG A 216 -7.44 -10.69 -12.58
C ARG A 216 -7.36 -10.94 -14.09
N ASP A 217 -7.29 -9.89 -14.88
CA ASP A 217 -7.34 -9.97 -16.33
C ASP A 217 -6.06 -10.62 -16.90
N CYS A 218 -4.90 -10.38 -16.27
CA CYS A 218 -3.66 -11.07 -16.58
C CYS A 218 -3.78 -12.58 -16.35
N ASN A 219 -4.30 -12.98 -15.19
CA ASN A 219 -4.48 -14.39 -14.87
C ASN A 219 -5.51 -15.08 -15.80
N GLU A 220 -6.62 -14.41 -16.14
CA GLU A 220 -7.59 -14.90 -17.11
C GLU A 220 -6.91 -15.14 -18.47
N GLU A 221 -6.14 -14.19 -18.99
CA GLU A 221 -5.44 -14.34 -20.27
C GLU A 221 -4.42 -15.48 -20.27
N VAL A 222 -3.69 -15.65 -19.16
CA VAL A 222 -2.70 -16.73 -19.02
C VAL A 222 -3.40 -18.09 -18.96
N LEU A 223 -4.48 -18.21 -18.20
CA LEU A 223 -5.24 -19.46 -18.07
C LEU A 223 -5.92 -19.86 -19.38
N ASP A 224 -6.45 -18.91 -20.14
CA ASP A 224 -7.07 -19.15 -21.44
C ASP A 224 -6.06 -19.66 -22.48
N LYS A 225 -4.80 -19.22 -22.38
CA LYS A 225 -3.71 -19.64 -23.27
C LYS A 225 -3.05 -20.95 -22.84
N ALA A 226 -3.20 -21.37 -21.60
CA ALA A 226 -2.56 -22.55 -21.04
C ALA A 226 -3.31 -23.82 -21.51
N LYS A 227 -2.71 -24.57 -22.45
CA LYS A 227 -3.34 -25.78 -22.98
C LYS A 227 -3.15 -27.02 -22.10
N ASP A 228 -2.04 -27.18 -21.33
CA ASP A 228 -1.76 -28.37 -20.50
C ASP A 228 -0.63 -28.21 -19.48
N ASN A 229 0.00 -27.04 -19.35
CA ASN A 229 1.04 -26.80 -18.36
C ASN A 229 0.51 -25.91 -17.23
N LYS A 230 1.04 -26.09 -16.01
CA LYS A 230 0.71 -25.19 -14.90
C LYS A 230 1.28 -23.79 -15.21
N PRO A 231 0.45 -22.83 -15.61
CA PRO A 231 0.95 -21.49 -15.93
C PRO A 231 1.39 -20.76 -14.67
N VAL A 232 2.29 -19.80 -14.85
CA VAL A 232 2.57 -18.82 -13.80
C VAL A 232 1.36 -17.88 -13.70
N VAL A 233 0.79 -17.77 -12.51
CA VAL A 233 -0.33 -16.86 -12.23
C VAL A 233 0.05 -15.92 -11.09
N LEU A 234 -0.44 -14.69 -11.16
CA LEU A 234 -0.22 -13.69 -10.11
C LEU A 234 -1.13 -13.98 -8.93
N LEU A 235 -0.58 -13.97 -7.73
CA LEU A 235 -1.39 -14.05 -6.51
C LEU A 235 -2.04 -12.69 -6.22
N PRO A 236 -3.34 -12.67 -5.83
CA PRO A 236 -4.09 -11.45 -5.58
C PRO A 236 -3.66 -10.71 -4.29
#